data_404c07c8e29f936c748582d058307078
#
_entry.id   404c07c8e29f936c748582d058307078
#
_cell.length_a   1.000
_cell.length_b   1.000
_cell.length_c   1.000
_cell.angle_alpha   90.00
_cell.angle_beta   90.00
_cell.angle_gamma   90.00
#
_symmetry.space_group_name_H-M   'P 1'
#
loop_
_entity.id
_entity.type
_entity.pdbx_description
1 polymer ?
#
loop_
_entity_poly.entity_id
_entity_poly.type
_entity_poly.pdbx_seq_one_letter_code
_entity_poly.pdbx_strand_id
1 'polypeptide(L)'
;MGRLVEHDDVTVGVRDAGAALAPGTERPVTFGGVQHVTLPAGAEVLSDPVPLAVAPQQDLAVSLHVPAPTGPATRHAGAYTTSYAASGDHAAEPSASAFTSTLSSWYLLDGVDVLTAPETGAVVALGDSITDGTNSTVDANRRYPDDLARRLLAGPPGQLLGVLNEGASGNRLLTDGGSSGVSAQQRFDRDVLAQTGVRAVILLEGINDIGHDLGPVSANPVTAQDLIDAMSNLTRAAHEHGLRIIGATMTPIGGSKYDTPDAEAKRQAVNEWIRTGGAFDGVVDFDRTARDPADPSRFLPAYDSGDHLHPNDIGYQAMADAVDLNLLYR
;
A
#
# COMPACT_ATOMS: atom_id res chain seq x y z
N MET A 1 6.15 -26.62 7.68
CA MET A 1 4.93 -26.49 8.51
C MET A 1 5.01 -25.15 9.21
N GLY A 2 4.14 -24.19 8.84
CA GLY A 2 4.02 -22.91 9.55
C GLY A 2 3.52 -23.17 10.98
N ARG A 3 4.01 -22.37 11.93
CA ARG A 3 3.47 -22.41 13.30
C ARG A 3 2.16 -21.65 13.35
N LEU A 4 1.28 -22.04 14.27
CA LEU A 4 0.11 -21.28 14.65
C LEU A 4 0.56 -19.97 15.33
N VAL A 5 -0.16 -18.88 15.12
CA VAL A 5 0.00 -17.64 15.87
C VAL A 5 -1.20 -17.49 16.80
N GLU A 6 -0.92 -17.29 18.07
CA GLU A 6 -1.95 -17.07 19.09
C GLU A 6 -1.93 -15.60 19.51
N HIS A 7 -3.11 -14.99 19.60
CA HIS A 7 -3.34 -13.71 20.24
C HIS A 7 -4.34 -13.93 21.37
N ASP A 8 -4.03 -13.50 22.56
CA ASP A 8 -4.92 -13.65 23.73
C ASP A 8 -5.42 -12.34 24.31
N ASP A 9 -4.87 -11.21 23.86
CA ASP A 9 -5.42 -9.88 24.07
C ASP A 9 -5.17 -9.00 22.85
N VAL A 10 -6.25 -8.39 22.35
CA VAL A 10 -6.21 -7.44 21.23
C VAL A 10 -7.05 -6.23 21.61
N THR A 11 -6.47 -5.04 21.47
CA THR A 11 -7.15 -3.78 21.77
C THR A 11 -6.96 -2.80 20.62
N VAL A 12 -7.99 -2.01 20.32
CA VAL A 12 -7.92 -0.88 19.40
C VAL A 12 -8.33 0.40 20.10
N GLY A 13 -7.68 1.49 19.77
CA GLY A 13 -8.04 2.81 20.28
C GLY A 13 -7.56 3.93 19.37
N VAL A 14 -8.05 5.13 19.61
CA VAL A 14 -7.57 6.32 18.94
C VAL A 14 -6.17 6.65 19.48
N ARG A 15 -5.21 6.79 18.60
CA ARG A 15 -3.85 7.17 18.97
C ARG A 15 -3.82 8.64 19.43
N ASP A 16 -3.18 8.91 20.55
CA ASP A 16 -2.88 10.27 21.03
C ASP A 16 -1.46 10.67 20.62
N ALA A 17 -0.45 10.10 21.28
CA ALA A 17 0.94 10.37 20.98
C ALA A 17 1.83 9.15 21.24
N GLY A 18 2.75 8.85 20.33
CA GLY A 18 3.57 7.65 20.43
C GLY A 18 2.73 6.39 20.52
N ALA A 19 2.91 5.58 21.55
CA ALA A 19 2.10 4.40 21.84
C ALA A 19 0.85 4.68 22.70
N ALA A 20 0.64 5.92 23.15
CA ALA A 20 -0.49 6.26 24.02
C ALA A 20 -1.80 6.33 23.24
N LEU A 21 -2.88 5.86 23.85
CA LEU A 21 -4.24 6.01 23.37
C LEU A 21 -4.92 7.25 23.98
N ALA A 22 -5.79 7.88 23.20
CA ALA A 22 -6.64 8.95 23.71
C ALA A 22 -7.55 8.39 24.83
N PRO A 23 -7.67 9.08 25.97
CA PRO A 23 -8.40 8.57 27.14
C PRO A 23 -9.82 8.12 26.83
N GLY A 24 -10.17 6.90 27.23
CA GLY A 24 -11.51 6.33 27.09
C GLY A 24 -11.86 5.85 25.68
N THR A 25 -10.87 5.76 24.76
CA THR A 25 -11.09 5.23 23.42
C THR A 25 -10.69 3.77 23.26
N GLU A 26 -9.97 3.21 24.22
CA GLU A 26 -9.55 1.81 24.22
C GLU A 26 -10.76 0.87 24.19
N ARG A 27 -10.74 -0.09 23.27
CA ARG A 27 -11.79 -1.11 23.10
C ARG A 27 -11.15 -2.47 22.92
N PRO A 28 -11.62 -3.50 23.64
CA PRO A 28 -11.21 -4.87 23.35
C PRO A 28 -11.72 -5.29 21.98
N VAL A 29 -10.89 -6.02 21.27
CA VAL A 29 -11.23 -6.67 20.00
C VAL A 29 -11.53 -8.13 20.28
N THR A 30 -12.65 -8.64 19.75
CA THR A 30 -13.06 -10.02 19.93
C THR A 30 -13.19 -10.75 18.60
N PHE A 31 -13.17 -12.07 18.68
CA PHE A 31 -13.31 -12.99 17.55
C PHE A 31 -14.35 -14.06 17.95
N GLY A 32 -15.59 -13.90 17.45
CA GLY A 32 -16.71 -14.75 17.87
C GLY A 32 -17.07 -14.58 19.36
N GLY A 33 -16.91 -13.37 19.90
CA GLY A 33 -17.23 -13.01 21.29
C GLY A 33 -16.13 -13.29 22.31
N VAL A 34 -14.94 -13.78 21.89
CA VAL A 34 -13.79 -14.03 22.76
C VAL A 34 -12.56 -13.23 22.30
N GLN A 35 -11.69 -12.81 23.23
CA GLN A 35 -10.49 -12.03 22.89
C GLN A 35 -9.34 -12.91 22.35
N HIS A 36 -9.45 -14.22 22.52
CA HIS A 36 -8.42 -15.15 22.05
C HIS A 36 -8.70 -15.60 20.61
N VAL A 37 -7.67 -15.63 19.78
CA VAL A 37 -7.73 -16.19 18.43
C VAL A 37 -6.44 -16.95 18.09
N THR A 38 -6.58 -18.06 17.39
CA THR A 38 -5.45 -18.84 16.86
C THR A 38 -5.48 -18.78 15.34
N LEU A 39 -4.41 -18.26 14.74
CA LEU A 39 -4.26 -18.10 13.31
C LEU A 39 -3.39 -19.23 12.74
N PRO A 40 -3.93 -20.11 11.89
CA PRO A 40 -3.12 -21.01 11.08
C PRO A 40 -2.21 -20.22 10.12
N ALA A 41 -1.08 -20.79 9.74
CA ALA A 41 -0.19 -20.15 8.77
C ALA A 41 -0.92 -19.86 7.45
N GLY A 42 -0.84 -18.60 7.00
CA GLY A 42 -1.49 -18.11 5.79
C GLY A 42 -3.00 -17.85 5.91
N ALA A 43 -3.55 -17.93 7.13
CA ALA A 43 -4.95 -17.57 7.38
C ALA A 43 -5.08 -16.10 7.80
N GLU A 44 -6.20 -15.50 7.41
CA GLU A 44 -6.68 -14.21 7.88
C GLU A 44 -7.95 -14.43 8.71
N VAL A 45 -8.23 -13.53 9.63
CA VAL A 45 -9.45 -13.52 10.43
C VAL A 45 -9.97 -12.11 10.58
N LEU A 46 -11.26 -11.93 10.37
CA LEU A 46 -11.95 -10.69 10.67
C LEU A 46 -12.42 -10.71 12.12
N SER A 47 -12.18 -9.62 12.85
CA SER A 47 -12.70 -9.46 14.21
C SER A 47 -14.21 -9.22 14.23
N ASP A 48 -14.81 -9.36 15.41
CA ASP A 48 -16.15 -8.82 15.65
C ASP A 48 -16.12 -7.27 15.54
N PRO A 49 -17.25 -6.64 15.18
CA PRO A 49 -17.35 -5.19 15.13
C PRO A 49 -17.05 -4.53 16.49
N VAL A 50 -16.21 -3.51 16.48
CA VAL A 50 -15.79 -2.78 17.67
C VAL A 50 -16.57 -1.46 17.76
N PRO A 51 -17.26 -1.14 18.88
CA PRO A 51 -18.02 0.10 19.04
C PRO A 51 -17.08 1.29 19.35
N LEU A 52 -16.31 1.72 18.36
CA LEU A 52 -15.42 2.87 18.41
C LEU A 52 -15.76 3.85 17.28
N ALA A 53 -16.11 5.07 17.63
CA ALA A 53 -16.29 6.13 16.64
C ALA A 53 -14.92 6.63 16.16
N VAL A 54 -14.72 6.65 14.86
CA VAL A 54 -13.46 7.07 14.22
C VAL A 54 -13.74 8.25 13.30
N ALA A 55 -13.01 9.33 13.49
CA ALA A 55 -13.07 10.49 12.59
C ALA A 55 -12.20 10.23 11.32
N PRO A 56 -12.54 10.86 10.18
CA PRO A 56 -11.69 10.80 9.01
C PRO A 56 -10.25 11.26 9.32
N GLN A 57 -9.25 10.57 8.77
CA GLN A 57 -7.81 10.83 8.97
C GLN A 57 -7.32 10.67 10.42
N GLN A 58 -8.10 10.03 11.26
CA GLN A 58 -7.70 9.77 12.64
C GLN A 58 -6.81 8.52 12.70
N ASP A 59 -5.65 8.64 13.35
CA ASP A 59 -4.78 7.51 13.58
C ASP A 59 -5.38 6.56 14.63
N LEU A 60 -5.37 5.28 14.32
CA LEU A 60 -5.71 4.22 15.26
C LEU A 60 -4.44 3.47 15.68
N ALA A 61 -4.41 3.03 16.93
CA ALA A 61 -3.43 2.05 17.39
C ALA A 61 -4.13 0.72 17.68
N VAL A 62 -3.58 -0.34 17.11
CA VAL A 62 -4.00 -1.71 17.38
C VAL A 62 -2.90 -2.37 18.19
N SER A 63 -3.21 -2.78 19.41
CA SER A 63 -2.28 -3.48 20.31
C SER A 63 -2.59 -4.96 20.31
N LEU A 64 -1.54 -5.77 20.17
CA LEU A 64 -1.63 -7.22 20.06
C LEU A 64 -0.70 -7.86 21.08
N HIS A 65 -1.21 -8.73 21.96
CA HIS A 65 -0.36 -9.59 22.79
C HIS A 65 -0.17 -10.94 22.12
N VAL A 66 1.08 -11.37 22.01
CA VAL A 66 1.49 -12.64 21.43
C VAL A 66 2.18 -13.46 22.51
N PRO A 67 1.50 -14.42 23.15
CA PRO A 67 1.98 -15.08 24.37
C PRO A 67 3.17 -16.03 24.16
N ALA A 68 3.42 -16.44 22.91
CA ALA A 68 4.47 -17.40 22.59
C ALA A 68 5.20 -17.07 21.28
N PRO A 69 6.45 -17.54 21.07
CA PRO A 69 7.16 -17.33 19.82
C PRO A 69 6.42 -17.92 18.62
N THR A 70 6.13 -17.08 17.62
CA THR A 70 5.39 -17.46 16.40
C THR A 70 6.26 -18.09 15.32
N GLY A 71 7.57 -17.87 15.33
CA GLY A 71 8.44 -18.06 14.17
C GLY A 71 8.31 -16.90 13.17
N PRO A 72 8.60 -17.09 11.88
CA PRO A 72 8.41 -16.06 10.88
C PRO A 72 6.95 -15.63 10.81
N ALA A 73 6.68 -14.35 11.05
CA ALA A 73 5.35 -13.75 10.99
C ALA A 73 5.20 -12.92 9.70
N THR A 74 3.97 -12.81 9.21
CA THR A 74 3.63 -11.84 8.17
C THR A 74 3.92 -10.43 8.68
N ARG A 75 4.58 -9.63 7.86
CA ARG A 75 4.94 -8.27 8.23
C ARG A 75 4.96 -7.34 7.01
N HIS A 76 4.62 -6.10 7.25
CA HIS A 76 4.94 -4.97 6.38
C HIS A 76 6.27 -4.37 6.85
N ALA A 77 7.35 -4.60 6.09
CA ALA A 77 8.71 -4.38 6.59
C ALA A 77 9.08 -2.89 6.72
N GLY A 78 8.68 -2.07 5.76
CA GLY A 78 8.98 -0.64 5.69
C GLY A 78 7.71 0.19 5.83
N ALA A 79 7.07 0.17 7.00
CA ALA A 79 5.76 0.80 7.18
C ALA A 79 5.79 2.34 7.19
N TYR A 80 6.95 2.98 7.28
CA TYR A 80 7.09 4.44 7.45
C TYR A 80 6.19 5.02 8.54
N THR A 81 5.86 4.19 9.51
CA THR A 81 5.10 4.48 10.72
C THR A 81 5.75 3.75 11.86
N THR A 82 5.95 4.42 12.99
CA THR A 82 6.57 3.83 14.18
C THR A 82 5.57 2.92 14.88
N SER A 83 5.94 1.65 15.03
CA SER A 83 5.29 0.70 15.93
C SER A 83 6.05 0.60 17.24
N TYR A 84 5.38 0.17 18.28
CA TYR A 84 5.92 0.12 19.64
C TYR A 84 5.81 -1.29 20.20
N ALA A 85 6.80 -1.70 21.02
CA ALA A 85 6.81 -3.02 21.62
C ALA A 85 7.16 -2.97 23.12
N ALA A 86 6.56 -3.89 23.86
CA ALA A 86 6.79 -4.12 25.27
C ALA A 86 7.02 -5.62 25.55
N SER A 87 7.60 -5.95 26.68
CA SER A 87 7.66 -7.34 27.17
C SER A 87 6.51 -7.60 28.13
N GLY A 88 5.78 -8.69 27.92
CA GLY A 88 4.59 -9.04 28.68
C GLY A 88 3.32 -8.49 28.04
N ASP A 89 2.19 -8.74 28.67
CA ASP A 89 0.89 -8.28 28.19
C ASP A 89 0.60 -6.84 28.67
N HIS A 90 0.55 -5.94 27.72
CA HIS A 90 0.23 -4.53 27.88
C HIS A 90 -0.79 -4.06 26.82
N ALA A 91 -1.46 -5.00 26.14
CA ALA A 91 -2.34 -4.67 25.02
C ALA A 91 -3.53 -3.82 25.43
N ALA A 92 -4.07 -4.01 26.65
CA ALA A 92 -5.19 -3.24 27.20
C ALA A 92 -4.76 -1.92 27.87
N GLU A 93 -3.46 -1.61 27.96
CA GLU A 93 -2.98 -0.42 28.65
C GLU A 93 -3.05 0.83 27.75
N PRO A 94 -3.78 1.90 28.11
CA PRO A 94 -3.82 3.12 27.30
C PRO A 94 -2.54 3.94 27.40
N SER A 95 -1.67 3.66 28.37
CA SER A 95 -0.42 4.39 28.63
C SER A 95 0.73 3.86 27.75
N ALA A 96 1.55 4.76 27.24
CA ALA A 96 2.77 4.42 26.52
C ALA A 96 3.90 3.86 27.41
N SER A 97 3.78 3.89 28.73
CA SER A 97 4.91 3.70 29.67
C SER A 97 5.59 2.33 29.58
N ALA A 98 4.86 1.28 29.23
CA ALA A 98 5.40 -0.07 29.07
C ALA A 98 6.12 -0.26 27.71
N PHE A 99 5.76 0.50 26.70
CA PHE A 99 6.24 0.35 25.33
C PHE A 99 7.59 1.06 25.14
N THR A 100 8.67 0.39 25.53
CA THR A 100 10.02 0.99 25.57
C THR A 100 10.87 0.74 24.33
N SER A 101 10.38 -0.09 23.40
CA SER A 101 11.07 -0.39 22.15
C SER A 101 10.24 0.10 20.96
N THR A 102 10.92 0.47 19.86
CA THR A 102 10.29 0.89 18.61
C THR A 102 10.64 -0.06 17.48
N LEU A 103 9.72 -0.21 16.53
CA LEU A 103 9.84 -1.02 15.34
C LEU A 103 9.42 -0.18 14.13
N SER A 104 10.03 -0.45 12.97
CA SER A 104 9.68 0.20 11.69
C SER A 104 8.74 -0.65 10.82
N SER A 105 8.20 -1.72 11.39
CA SER A 105 7.38 -2.70 10.68
C SER A 105 6.04 -2.89 11.38
N TRP A 106 5.00 -3.20 10.61
CA TRP A 106 3.75 -3.76 11.14
C TRP A 106 3.84 -5.28 11.13
N TYR A 107 3.16 -5.90 12.07
CA TYR A 107 3.08 -7.35 12.19
C TYR A 107 1.64 -7.78 12.38
N LEU A 108 1.19 -8.79 11.63
CA LEU A 108 -0.07 -9.52 11.85
C LEU A 108 -1.35 -8.67 11.70
N LEU A 109 -1.25 -7.42 11.30
CA LEU A 109 -2.38 -6.54 10.99
C LEU A 109 -2.39 -6.27 9.48
N ASP A 110 -3.49 -6.63 8.82
CA ASP A 110 -3.66 -6.42 7.38
C ASP A 110 -4.43 -5.13 7.08
N GLY A 111 -5.51 -4.85 7.80
CA GLY A 111 -6.32 -3.69 7.56
C GLY A 111 -7.32 -3.37 8.67
N VAL A 112 -8.01 -2.27 8.50
CA VAL A 112 -9.10 -1.84 9.39
C VAL A 112 -10.30 -1.44 8.54
N ASP A 113 -11.40 -2.18 8.69
CA ASP A 113 -12.68 -1.83 8.10
C ASP A 113 -13.47 -0.90 9.01
N VAL A 114 -14.14 0.09 8.44
CA VAL A 114 -15.01 1.01 9.17
C VAL A 114 -16.44 0.97 8.62
N LEU A 115 -17.42 0.99 9.51
CA LEU A 115 -18.83 1.10 9.11
C LEU A 115 -19.10 2.53 8.66
N THR A 116 -19.54 2.68 7.42
CA THR A 116 -19.81 3.95 6.75
C THR A 116 -21.22 3.97 6.16
N ALA A 117 -21.60 5.10 5.56
CA ALA A 117 -22.81 5.16 4.75
C ALA A 117 -22.68 4.22 3.53
N PRO A 118 -23.78 3.60 3.06
CA PRO A 118 -23.76 2.59 1.99
C PRO A 118 -23.17 3.09 0.66
N GLU A 119 -23.22 4.40 0.41
CA GLU A 119 -22.63 5.04 -0.76
C GLU A 119 -21.12 5.24 -0.69
N THR A 120 -20.53 5.10 0.49
CA THR A 120 -19.07 5.17 0.65
C THR A 120 -18.43 3.92 0.07
N GLY A 121 -17.42 4.11 -0.75
CA GLY A 121 -16.63 3.02 -1.31
C GLY A 121 -15.15 3.16 -0.95
N ALA A 122 -14.31 2.40 -1.63
CA ALA A 122 -12.87 2.47 -1.50
C ALA A 122 -12.17 2.49 -2.86
N VAL A 123 -11.00 3.08 -2.91
CA VAL A 123 -10.03 2.94 -3.99
C VAL A 123 -8.79 2.23 -3.45
N VAL A 124 -8.33 1.22 -4.16
CA VAL A 124 -7.08 0.53 -3.87
C VAL A 124 -5.96 1.17 -4.67
N ALA A 125 -4.89 1.57 -4.01
CA ALA A 125 -3.61 1.89 -4.63
C ALA A 125 -2.75 0.62 -4.61
N LEU A 126 -2.72 -0.12 -5.71
CA LEU A 126 -1.93 -1.34 -5.86
C LEU A 126 -0.58 -0.99 -6.50
N GLY A 127 0.51 -1.38 -5.85
CA GLY A 127 1.83 -1.04 -6.37
C GLY A 127 3.00 -1.55 -5.54
N ASP A 128 4.16 -1.04 -5.88
CA ASP A 128 5.44 -1.37 -5.26
C ASP A 128 5.86 -0.35 -4.17
N SER A 129 7.17 -0.14 -4.00
CA SER A 129 7.75 0.79 -3.01
C SER A 129 7.31 2.24 -3.21
N ILE A 130 6.95 2.66 -4.42
CA ILE A 130 6.49 4.02 -4.69
C ILE A 130 5.06 4.19 -4.15
N THR A 131 4.23 3.18 -4.25
CA THR A 131 2.89 3.18 -3.64
C THR A 131 2.96 2.99 -2.14
N ASP A 132 3.80 2.09 -1.65
CA ASP A 132 4.12 1.86 -0.23
C ASP A 132 4.60 3.15 0.47
N GLY A 133 5.28 4.03 -0.27
CA GLY A 133 5.73 5.34 0.21
C GLY A 133 7.17 5.37 0.70
N THR A 134 8.03 4.56 0.10
CA THR A 134 9.48 4.55 0.39
C THR A 134 10.07 5.95 0.35
N ASN A 135 10.87 6.29 1.37
CA ASN A 135 11.50 7.60 1.59
C ASN A 135 10.52 8.76 1.92
N SER A 136 9.23 8.49 2.17
CA SER A 136 8.36 9.49 2.80
C SER A 136 8.76 9.73 4.26
N THR A 137 8.42 10.89 4.79
CA THR A 137 8.73 11.22 6.20
C THR A 137 7.98 10.27 7.14
N VAL A 138 8.75 9.59 8.01
CA VAL A 138 8.22 8.64 9.01
C VAL A 138 7.21 9.34 9.92
N ASP A 139 6.10 8.68 10.23
CA ASP A 139 5.00 9.16 11.08
C ASP A 139 4.25 10.40 10.56
N ALA A 140 4.50 10.82 9.33
CA ALA A 140 3.88 12.02 8.76
C ALA A 140 2.72 11.73 7.79
N ASN A 141 2.48 10.46 7.45
CA ASN A 141 1.46 10.06 6.48
C ASN A 141 1.54 10.89 5.18
N ARG A 142 2.70 10.81 4.50
CA ARG A 142 3.03 11.62 3.31
C ARG A 142 3.23 10.79 2.04
N ARG A 143 2.71 9.57 2.03
CA ARG A 143 2.64 8.73 0.82
C ARG A 143 1.62 9.31 -0.14
N TYR A 144 1.73 9.04 -1.45
CA TYR A 144 0.71 9.56 -2.38
C TYR A 144 -0.71 9.04 -2.06
N PRO A 145 -0.92 7.80 -1.58
CA PRO A 145 -2.26 7.36 -1.16
C PRO A 145 -2.82 8.16 0.04
N ASP A 146 -1.96 8.59 0.99
CA ASP A 146 -2.37 9.43 2.12
C ASP A 146 -2.82 10.82 1.64
N ASP A 147 -2.05 11.43 0.71
CA ASP A 147 -2.39 12.72 0.13
C ASP A 147 -3.63 12.63 -0.77
N LEU A 148 -3.82 11.51 -1.48
CA LEU A 148 -5.05 11.23 -2.23
C LEU A 148 -6.26 11.13 -1.29
N ALA A 149 -6.13 10.46 -0.15
CA ALA A 149 -7.19 10.36 0.84
C ALA A 149 -7.62 11.75 1.37
N ARG A 150 -6.65 12.64 1.63
CA ARG A 150 -6.94 14.04 2.00
C ARG A 150 -7.70 14.79 0.92
N ARG A 151 -7.35 14.60 -0.36
CA ARG A 151 -8.05 15.20 -1.49
C ARG A 151 -9.48 14.68 -1.64
N LEU A 152 -9.68 13.37 -1.49
CA LEU A 152 -11.01 12.76 -1.53
C LEU A 152 -11.90 13.25 -0.38
N LEU A 153 -11.34 13.39 0.81
CA LEU A 153 -12.06 13.93 1.95
C LEU A 153 -12.48 15.41 1.76
N ALA A 154 -11.66 16.20 1.07
CA ALA A 154 -11.97 17.60 0.74
C ALA A 154 -12.93 17.73 -0.44
N GLY A 155 -13.29 16.63 -1.09
CA GLY A 155 -14.19 16.59 -2.24
C GLY A 155 -15.67 16.83 -1.90
N PRO A 156 -16.57 16.76 -2.90
CA PRO A 156 -17.99 16.99 -2.70
C PRO A 156 -18.61 15.97 -1.73
N PRO A 157 -19.57 16.41 -0.88
CA PRO A 157 -20.33 15.50 -0.03
C PRO A 157 -21.02 14.39 -0.86
N GLY A 158 -21.00 13.16 -0.36
CA GLY A 158 -21.61 12.00 -1.03
C GLY A 158 -20.69 11.31 -2.07
N GLN A 159 -19.45 11.79 -2.22
CA GLN A 159 -18.43 11.18 -3.08
C GLN A 159 -17.19 10.75 -2.23
N LEU A 160 -17.43 10.33 -1.01
CA LEU A 160 -16.35 9.90 -0.13
C LEU A 160 -15.88 8.49 -0.51
N LEU A 161 -14.57 8.34 -0.71
CA LEU A 161 -13.90 7.05 -0.88
C LEU A 161 -12.80 6.91 0.18
N GLY A 162 -12.72 5.74 0.79
CA GLY A 162 -11.52 5.33 1.52
C GLY A 162 -10.38 5.05 0.54
N VAL A 163 -9.14 5.14 1.01
CA VAL A 163 -7.96 4.77 0.23
C VAL A 163 -7.23 3.64 0.96
N LEU A 164 -7.11 2.50 0.30
CA LEU A 164 -6.31 1.38 0.77
C LEU A 164 -4.95 1.43 0.06
N ASN A 165 -3.89 1.44 0.85
CA ASN A 165 -2.53 1.39 0.33
C ASN A 165 -2.04 -0.05 0.31
N GLU A 166 -2.11 -0.68 -0.86
CA GLU A 166 -1.62 -2.04 -1.14
C GLU A 166 -0.26 -1.99 -1.86
N GLY A 167 0.58 -1.03 -1.48
CA GLY A 167 1.97 -0.95 -1.89
C GLY A 167 2.82 -1.97 -1.14
N ALA A 168 3.70 -2.66 -1.85
CA ALA A 168 4.66 -3.61 -1.28
C ALA A 168 6.06 -3.32 -1.81
N SER A 169 6.97 -2.86 -0.94
CA SER A 169 8.32 -2.46 -1.34
C SER A 169 9.08 -3.57 -2.07
N GLY A 170 9.56 -3.29 -3.28
CA GLY A 170 10.27 -4.24 -4.14
C GLY A 170 9.36 -5.22 -4.87
N ASN A 171 8.04 -5.11 -4.75
CA ASN A 171 7.08 -5.98 -5.42
C ASN A 171 7.24 -5.93 -6.94
N ARG A 172 6.89 -7.02 -7.59
CA ARG A 172 6.93 -7.20 -9.03
C ARG A 172 5.57 -7.59 -9.56
N LEU A 173 5.31 -7.20 -10.79
CA LEU A 173 4.08 -7.55 -11.46
C LEU A 173 4.03 -9.05 -11.82
N LEU A 174 5.15 -9.60 -12.31
CA LEU A 174 5.22 -10.91 -12.97
C LEU A 174 5.65 -12.05 -12.04
N THR A 175 6.59 -11.81 -11.14
CA THR A 175 7.25 -12.86 -10.37
C THR A 175 7.34 -12.54 -8.90
N ASP A 176 7.32 -13.60 -8.08
CA ASP A 176 7.49 -13.45 -6.64
C ASP A 176 8.87 -12.88 -6.30
N GLY A 177 8.89 -11.94 -5.38
CA GLY A 177 10.08 -11.20 -4.96
C GLY A 177 10.74 -11.71 -3.68
N GLY A 178 10.44 -12.91 -3.20
CA GLY A 178 10.94 -13.42 -1.92
C GLY A 178 10.48 -12.54 -0.75
N SER A 179 11.38 -11.73 -0.18
CA SER A 179 11.03 -10.80 0.91
C SER A 179 10.12 -9.64 0.48
N SER A 180 9.96 -9.42 -0.81
CA SER A 180 9.05 -8.42 -1.40
C SER A 180 7.66 -8.97 -1.71
N GLY A 181 7.36 -10.16 -1.21
CA GLY A 181 6.07 -10.81 -1.32
C GLY A 181 5.83 -11.51 -2.65
N VAL A 182 4.62 -12.05 -2.81
CA VAL A 182 4.15 -12.63 -4.06
C VAL A 182 3.85 -11.56 -5.09
N SER A 183 3.88 -11.92 -6.37
CA SER A 183 3.67 -10.96 -7.47
C SER A 183 2.31 -10.27 -7.40
N ALA A 184 2.23 -9.06 -7.96
CA ALA A 184 0.96 -8.32 -8.01
C ALA A 184 -0.16 -9.13 -8.69
N GLN A 185 0.16 -9.93 -9.70
CA GLN A 185 -0.80 -10.84 -10.31
C GLN A 185 -1.36 -11.87 -9.32
N GLN A 186 -0.51 -12.44 -8.45
CA GLN A 186 -0.94 -13.46 -7.49
C GLN A 186 -1.68 -12.87 -6.28
N ARG A 187 -1.34 -11.63 -5.87
CA ARG A 187 -1.99 -10.98 -4.72
C ARG A 187 -3.22 -10.15 -5.09
N PHE A 188 -3.55 -10.02 -6.38
CA PHE A 188 -4.65 -9.19 -6.85
C PHE A 188 -6.01 -9.58 -6.26
N ASP A 189 -6.28 -10.88 -6.16
CA ASP A 189 -7.53 -11.38 -5.58
C ASP A 189 -7.65 -10.96 -4.10
N ARG A 190 -6.59 -11.13 -3.32
CA ARG A 190 -6.54 -10.80 -1.89
C ARG A 190 -6.54 -9.29 -1.66
N ASP A 191 -5.63 -8.57 -2.34
CA ASP A 191 -5.33 -7.16 -2.03
C ASP A 191 -6.27 -6.18 -2.75
N VAL A 192 -7.07 -6.68 -3.71
CA VAL A 192 -8.01 -5.85 -4.47
C VAL A 192 -9.42 -6.41 -4.45
N LEU A 193 -9.62 -7.63 -4.97
CA LEU A 193 -10.96 -8.14 -5.21
C LEU A 193 -11.70 -8.54 -3.92
N ALA A 194 -10.96 -8.99 -2.90
CA ALA A 194 -11.51 -9.36 -1.59
C ALA A 194 -11.67 -8.15 -0.65
N GLN A 195 -11.14 -6.98 -0.98
CA GLN A 195 -11.21 -5.81 -0.12
C GLN A 195 -12.63 -5.22 -0.06
N THR A 196 -13.03 -4.78 1.13
CA THR A 196 -14.40 -4.31 1.39
C THR A 196 -14.71 -3.01 0.66
N GLY A 197 -15.77 -3.00 -0.15
CA GLY A 197 -16.34 -1.80 -0.75
C GLY A 197 -15.50 -1.17 -1.87
N VAL A 198 -14.54 -1.87 -2.44
CA VAL A 198 -13.70 -1.37 -3.54
C VAL A 198 -14.55 -1.04 -4.76
N ARG A 199 -14.25 0.10 -5.39
CA ARG A 199 -14.88 0.58 -6.63
C ARG A 199 -13.87 0.85 -7.74
N ALA A 200 -12.66 1.22 -7.35
CA ALA A 200 -11.60 1.54 -8.30
C ALA A 200 -10.23 1.08 -7.80
N VAL A 201 -9.33 0.85 -8.73
CA VAL A 201 -7.92 0.49 -8.49
C VAL A 201 -7.04 1.47 -9.24
N ILE A 202 -5.99 1.98 -8.60
CA ILE A 202 -4.88 2.65 -9.26
C ILE A 202 -3.73 1.64 -9.30
N LEU A 203 -3.29 1.24 -10.48
CA LEU A 203 -2.23 0.27 -10.68
C LEU A 203 -0.92 0.96 -11.06
N LEU A 204 0.08 0.91 -10.17
CA LEU A 204 1.44 1.40 -10.41
C LEU A 204 2.45 0.27 -10.11
N GLU A 205 2.79 -0.50 -11.12
CA GLU A 205 3.67 -1.67 -11.00
C GLU A 205 4.58 -1.84 -12.21
N GLY A 206 5.59 -2.69 -12.10
CA GLY A 206 6.47 -3.13 -13.19
C GLY A 206 7.89 -2.56 -13.14
N ILE A 207 8.15 -1.52 -12.34
CA ILE A 207 9.48 -0.92 -12.28
C ILE A 207 10.53 -1.89 -11.71
N ASN A 208 10.14 -2.76 -10.77
CA ASN A 208 11.02 -3.76 -10.19
C ASN A 208 11.21 -4.98 -11.09
N ASP A 209 10.25 -5.30 -11.96
CA ASP A 209 10.44 -6.32 -13.00
C ASP A 209 11.55 -5.89 -13.96
N ILE A 210 11.49 -4.63 -14.41
CA ILE A 210 12.50 -4.02 -15.28
C ILE A 210 13.85 -3.91 -14.55
N GLY A 211 13.83 -3.38 -13.32
CA GLY A 211 15.05 -3.06 -12.57
C GLY A 211 15.83 -4.28 -12.06
N HIS A 212 15.19 -5.42 -11.86
CA HIS A 212 15.86 -6.66 -11.45
C HIS A 212 16.32 -7.51 -12.64
N ASP A 213 15.92 -7.17 -13.85
CA ASP A 213 16.37 -7.80 -15.09
C ASP A 213 17.69 -7.16 -15.61
N LEU A 214 18.59 -6.84 -14.68
CA LEU A 214 19.84 -6.14 -15.00
C LEU A 214 20.85 -7.05 -15.72
N GLY A 215 20.76 -7.09 -17.04
CA GLY A 215 21.87 -7.54 -17.89
C GLY A 215 21.68 -8.87 -18.62
N PRO A 216 22.66 -9.26 -19.45
CA PRO A 216 22.57 -10.38 -20.38
C PRO A 216 22.60 -11.77 -19.72
N VAL A 217 22.47 -11.85 -18.40
CA VAL A 217 22.59 -13.07 -17.59
C VAL A 217 21.22 -13.68 -17.26
N SER A 218 20.11 -12.96 -17.48
CA SER A 218 18.79 -13.57 -17.32
C SER A 218 18.53 -14.54 -18.47
N ALA A 219 18.25 -15.79 -18.14
CA ALA A 219 17.89 -16.80 -19.14
C ALA A 219 16.56 -16.47 -19.84
N ASN A 220 15.71 -15.65 -19.21
CA ASN A 220 14.45 -15.13 -19.75
C ASN A 220 14.29 -13.67 -19.32
N PRO A 221 14.82 -12.71 -20.07
CA PRO A 221 14.70 -11.30 -19.75
C PRO A 221 13.23 -10.85 -19.86
N VAL A 222 12.77 -10.06 -18.88
CA VAL A 222 11.45 -9.45 -18.90
C VAL A 222 11.36 -8.49 -20.09
N THR A 223 10.29 -8.61 -20.87
CA THR A 223 10.00 -7.69 -21.97
C THR A 223 8.89 -6.69 -21.60
N ALA A 224 8.83 -5.58 -22.33
CA ALA A 224 7.69 -4.66 -22.21
C ALA A 224 6.34 -5.36 -22.49
N GLN A 225 6.34 -6.33 -23.43
CA GLN A 225 5.13 -7.07 -23.76
C GLN A 225 4.64 -7.96 -22.61
N ASP A 226 5.55 -8.60 -21.86
CA ASP A 226 5.18 -9.41 -20.70
C ASP A 226 4.44 -8.55 -19.63
N LEU A 227 4.92 -7.32 -19.39
CA LEU A 227 4.29 -6.37 -18.48
C LEU A 227 2.91 -5.91 -19.01
N ILE A 228 2.81 -5.60 -20.30
CA ILE A 228 1.57 -5.20 -20.96
C ILE A 228 0.52 -6.31 -20.86
N ASP A 229 0.91 -7.56 -21.12
CA ASP A 229 0.03 -8.72 -21.06
C ASP A 229 -0.46 -8.95 -19.63
N ALA A 230 0.41 -8.83 -18.64
CA ALA A 230 0.05 -8.95 -17.23
C ALA A 230 -0.91 -7.84 -16.78
N MET A 231 -0.64 -6.57 -17.11
CA MET A 231 -1.53 -5.45 -16.81
C MET A 231 -2.90 -5.62 -17.50
N SER A 232 -2.91 -6.12 -18.74
CA SER A 232 -4.16 -6.42 -19.46
C SER A 232 -4.97 -7.52 -18.76
N ASN A 233 -4.31 -8.53 -18.20
CA ASN A 233 -4.98 -9.58 -17.43
C ASN A 233 -5.59 -9.04 -16.13
N LEU A 234 -4.87 -8.17 -15.40
CA LEU A 234 -5.40 -7.52 -14.19
C LEU A 234 -6.58 -6.60 -14.52
N THR A 235 -6.49 -5.87 -15.65
CA THR A 235 -7.59 -5.02 -16.13
C THR A 235 -8.85 -5.85 -16.40
N ARG A 236 -8.71 -6.97 -17.07
CA ARG A 236 -9.83 -7.88 -17.33
C ARG A 236 -10.41 -8.43 -16.03
N ALA A 237 -9.57 -8.86 -15.08
CA ALA A 237 -10.02 -9.36 -13.78
C ALA A 237 -10.79 -8.29 -12.98
N ALA A 238 -10.31 -7.03 -12.97
CA ALA A 238 -11.03 -5.92 -12.35
C ALA A 238 -12.41 -5.71 -12.98
N HIS A 239 -12.50 -5.69 -14.31
CA HIS A 239 -13.76 -5.51 -15.04
C HIS A 239 -14.74 -6.65 -14.82
N GLU A 240 -14.27 -7.90 -14.74
CA GLU A 240 -15.11 -9.08 -14.43
C GLU A 240 -15.77 -8.97 -13.03
N HIS A 241 -15.17 -8.19 -12.12
CA HIS A 241 -15.71 -7.88 -10.79
C HIS A 241 -16.41 -6.51 -10.71
N GLY A 242 -16.60 -5.84 -11.85
CA GLY A 242 -17.27 -4.53 -11.90
C GLY A 242 -16.44 -3.37 -11.33
N LEU A 243 -15.14 -3.55 -11.16
CA LEU A 243 -14.22 -2.52 -10.68
C LEU A 243 -13.67 -1.70 -11.84
N ARG A 244 -13.44 -0.43 -11.59
CA ARG A 244 -12.66 0.43 -12.48
C ARG A 244 -11.17 0.21 -12.20
N ILE A 245 -10.35 0.26 -13.23
CA ILE A 245 -8.89 0.20 -13.09
C ILE A 245 -8.23 1.34 -13.86
N ILE A 246 -7.42 2.10 -13.14
CA ILE A 246 -6.72 3.29 -13.62
C ILE A 246 -5.24 2.94 -13.76
N GLY A 247 -4.72 3.00 -14.96
CA GLY A 247 -3.30 2.74 -15.20
C GLY A 247 -2.45 3.94 -14.82
N ALA A 248 -1.44 3.74 -13.98
CA ALA A 248 -0.47 4.76 -13.65
C ALA A 248 0.86 4.49 -14.36
N THR A 249 1.44 5.52 -14.97
CA THR A 249 2.74 5.37 -15.66
C THR A 249 3.88 5.28 -14.65
N MET A 250 4.84 4.38 -14.90
CA MET A 250 6.04 4.22 -14.09
C MET A 250 6.87 5.51 -14.10
N THR A 251 7.31 5.95 -12.93
CA THR A 251 8.13 7.16 -12.73
C THR A 251 9.53 7.03 -13.38
N PRO A 252 10.27 8.14 -13.55
CA PRO A 252 11.64 8.12 -14.06
C PRO A 252 12.60 7.24 -13.24
N ILE A 253 13.65 6.72 -13.89
CA ILE A 253 14.67 5.88 -13.25
C ILE A 253 16.11 6.38 -13.47
N GLY A 254 16.29 7.44 -14.24
CA GLY A 254 17.61 7.96 -14.63
C GLY A 254 18.44 8.40 -13.43
N GLY A 255 19.64 7.84 -13.29
CA GLY A 255 20.53 8.04 -12.15
C GLY A 255 20.35 7.05 -11.00
N SER A 256 19.28 6.25 -11.01
CA SER A 256 19.03 5.21 -10.01
C SER A 256 19.86 3.95 -10.26
N LYS A 257 19.77 3.00 -9.33
CA LYS A 257 20.34 1.66 -9.51
C LYS A 257 19.76 0.87 -10.70
N TYR A 258 18.62 1.32 -11.25
CA TYR A 258 17.93 0.70 -12.39
C TYR A 258 18.23 1.39 -13.73
N ASP A 259 19.05 2.45 -13.72
CA ASP A 259 19.38 3.25 -14.90
C ASP A 259 20.23 2.47 -15.90
N THR A 260 19.58 1.86 -16.86
CA THR A 260 20.20 1.28 -18.06
C THR A 260 19.41 1.66 -19.30
N PRO A 261 20.05 1.75 -20.49
CA PRO A 261 19.32 2.05 -21.74
C PRO A 261 18.18 1.06 -22.02
N ASP A 262 18.35 -0.22 -21.69
CA ASP A 262 17.35 -1.26 -21.90
C ASP A 262 16.16 -1.09 -20.93
N ALA A 263 16.43 -0.84 -19.65
CA ALA A 263 15.40 -0.59 -18.66
C ALA A 263 14.55 0.64 -19.00
N GLU A 264 15.21 1.74 -19.40
CA GLU A 264 14.51 2.95 -19.82
C GLU A 264 13.68 2.72 -21.09
N ALA A 265 14.17 1.98 -22.06
CA ALA A 265 13.41 1.64 -23.27
C ALA A 265 12.16 0.82 -22.94
N LYS A 266 12.26 -0.16 -22.05
CA LYS A 266 11.11 -0.96 -21.55
C LYS A 266 10.11 -0.08 -20.82
N ARG A 267 10.59 0.75 -19.89
CA ARG A 267 9.73 1.70 -19.13
C ARG A 267 8.95 2.61 -20.06
N GLN A 268 9.61 3.21 -21.04
CA GLN A 268 8.97 4.09 -22.02
C GLN A 268 7.95 3.35 -22.87
N ALA A 269 8.23 2.13 -23.33
CA ALA A 269 7.31 1.34 -24.12
C ALA A 269 6.04 0.99 -23.34
N VAL A 270 6.16 0.58 -22.07
CA VAL A 270 5.00 0.30 -21.21
C VAL A 270 4.23 1.57 -20.89
N ASN A 271 4.91 2.67 -20.55
CA ASN A 271 4.27 3.95 -20.28
C ASN A 271 3.49 4.50 -21.49
N GLU A 272 4.03 4.34 -22.70
CA GLU A 272 3.32 4.72 -23.91
C GLU A 272 2.07 3.87 -24.13
N TRP A 273 2.15 2.57 -23.90
CA TRP A 273 0.98 1.69 -23.95
C TRP A 273 -0.07 2.07 -22.87
N ILE A 274 0.35 2.38 -21.65
CA ILE A 274 -0.58 2.84 -20.61
C ILE A 274 -1.33 4.09 -21.07
N ARG A 275 -0.63 5.05 -21.70
CA ARG A 275 -1.23 6.30 -22.19
C ARG A 275 -2.17 6.11 -23.36
N THR A 276 -1.87 5.23 -24.29
CA THR A 276 -2.50 5.19 -25.62
C THR A 276 -3.22 3.89 -25.93
N GLY A 277 -2.96 2.82 -25.21
CA GLY A 277 -3.49 1.48 -25.48
C GLY A 277 -4.99 1.33 -25.23
N GLY A 278 -5.61 2.22 -24.46
CA GLY A 278 -7.05 2.22 -24.21
C GLY A 278 -7.57 1.02 -23.40
N ALA A 279 -6.67 0.32 -22.73
CA ALA A 279 -7.04 -0.83 -21.90
C ALA A 279 -7.66 -0.41 -20.56
N PHE A 280 -7.14 0.64 -19.95
CA PHE A 280 -7.58 1.16 -18.66
C PHE A 280 -8.80 2.07 -18.78
N ASP A 281 -9.59 2.19 -17.72
CA ASP A 281 -10.72 3.12 -17.61
C ASP A 281 -10.28 4.58 -17.50
N GLY A 282 -9.04 4.81 -17.22
CA GLY A 282 -8.39 6.11 -17.15
C GLY A 282 -6.88 5.96 -16.94
N VAL A 283 -6.16 7.06 -17.04
CA VAL A 283 -4.70 7.10 -16.89
C VAL A 283 -4.31 8.22 -15.95
N VAL A 284 -3.36 7.91 -15.04
CA VAL A 284 -2.61 8.91 -14.27
C VAL A 284 -1.17 8.91 -14.74
N ASP A 285 -0.71 10.05 -15.28
CA ASP A 285 0.64 10.14 -15.85
C ASP A 285 1.67 10.58 -14.82
N PHE A 286 2.03 9.67 -13.91
CA PHE A 286 3.04 9.92 -12.89
C PHE A 286 4.44 10.18 -13.47
N ASP A 287 4.76 9.60 -14.63
CA ASP A 287 6.01 9.90 -15.34
C ASP A 287 6.10 11.39 -15.71
N ARG A 288 5.05 11.95 -16.34
CA ARG A 288 5.04 13.37 -16.68
C ARG A 288 5.00 14.28 -15.47
N THR A 289 4.36 13.85 -14.41
CA THR A 289 4.27 14.61 -13.15
C THR A 289 5.63 14.68 -12.47
N ALA A 290 6.36 13.56 -12.41
CA ALA A 290 7.57 13.45 -11.61
C ALA A 290 8.87 13.82 -12.35
N ARG A 291 8.89 13.79 -13.68
CA ARG A 291 10.10 13.95 -14.47
C ARG A 291 10.61 15.39 -14.57
N ASP A 292 11.92 15.53 -14.70
CA ASP A 292 12.55 16.80 -15.06
C ASP A 292 12.25 17.13 -16.54
N PRO A 293 11.67 18.29 -16.86
CA PRO A 293 11.46 18.72 -18.23
C PRO A 293 12.73 18.85 -19.07
N ALA A 294 13.88 19.08 -18.43
CA ALA A 294 15.19 19.19 -19.09
C ALA A 294 15.83 17.83 -19.40
N ASP A 295 15.54 16.82 -18.57
CA ASP A 295 15.97 15.44 -18.75
C ASP A 295 14.83 14.47 -18.32
N PRO A 296 13.92 14.12 -19.25
CA PRO A 296 12.73 13.32 -18.91
C PRO A 296 13.01 11.90 -18.39
N SER A 297 14.26 11.43 -18.45
CA SER A 297 14.64 10.15 -17.85
C SER A 297 14.79 10.23 -16.33
N ARG A 298 14.90 11.44 -15.75
CA ARG A 298 15.18 11.72 -14.35
C ARG A 298 14.00 12.36 -13.63
N PHE A 299 13.97 12.16 -12.32
CA PHE A 299 13.08 12.95 -11.46
C PHE A 299 13.43 14.45 -11.52
N LEU A 300 12.40 15.29 -11.44
CA LEU A 300 12.59 16.70 -11.10
C LEU A 300 13.34 16.76 -9.76
N PRO A 301 14.47 17.51 -9.63
CA PRO A 301 15.28 17.50 -8.41
C PRO A 301 14.50 17.84 -7.12
N ALA A 302 13.45 18.65 -7.22
CA ALA A 302 12.58 18.97 -6.08
C ALA A 302 11.72 17.80 -5.59
N TYR A 303 11.52 16.77 -6.39
CA TYR A 303 10.69 15.61 -6.09
C TYR A 303 11.48 14.36 -5.73
N ASP A 304 12.78 14.37 -6.00
CA ASP A 304 13.69 13.24 -5.77
C ASP A 304 14.06 13.12 -4.28
N SER A 305 13.98 11.92 -3.73
CA SER A 305 14.44 11.63 -2.37
C SER A 305 15.97 11.54 -2.24
N GLY A 306 16.69 11.54 -3.38
CA GLY A 306 18.13 11.41 -3.48
C GLY A 306 18.64 10.05 -3.91
N ASP A 307 17.76 9.06 -4.06
CA ASP A 307 18.10 7.74 -4.62
C ASP A 307 17.74 7.59 -6.11
N HIS A 308 17.13 8.62 -6.69
CA HIS A 308 16.74 8.75 -8.09
C HIS A 308 15.70 7.69 -8.56
N LEU A 309 15.00 7.07 -7.62
CA LEU A 309 13.97 6.07 -7.87
C LEU A 309 12.66 6.36 -7.14
N HIS A 310 12.77 6.89 -5.93
CA HIS A 310 11.62 7.17 -5.07
C HIS A 310 11.40 8.67 -4.90
N PRO A 311 10.15 9.12 -4.91
CA PRO A 311 9.80 10.49 -4.55
C PRO A 311 10.13 10.82 -3.09
N ASN A 312 10.32 12.11 -2.81
CA ASN A 312 10.18 12.67 -1.46
C ASN A 312 8.72 13.09 -1.20
N ASP A 313 8.43 13.64 -0.03
CA ASP A 313 7.06 14.07 0.35
C ASP A 313 6.43 15.04 -0.67
N ILE A 314 7.22 15.94 -1.26
CA ILE A 314 6.72 16.90 -2.28
C ILE A 314 6.38 16.17 -3.58
N GLY A 315 7.21 15.19 -3.96
CA GLY A 315 6.96 14.34 -5.13
C GLY A 315 5.71 13.47 -4.94
N TYR A 316 5.52 12.88 -3.76
CA TYR A 316 4.32 12.12 -3.44
C TYR A 316 3.06 12.99 -3.44
N GLN A 317 3.13 14.21 -2.92
CA GLN A 317 2.02 15.16 -3.02
C GLN A 317 1.69 15.49 -4.47
N ALA A 318 2.72 15.75 -5.31
CA ALA A 318 2.51 16.02 -6.73
C ALA A 318 1.88 14.83 -7.47
N MET A 319 2.26 13.58 -7.13
CA MET A 319 1.62 12.39 -7.66
C MET A 319 0.15 12.31 -7.26
N ALA A 320 -0.16 12.52 -5.98
CA ALA A 320 -1.55 12.56 -5.53
C ALA A 320 -2.35 13.64 -6.27
N ASP A 321 -1.78 14.84 -6.47
CA ASP A 321 -2.43 15.96 -7.15
C ASP A 321 -2.71 15.69 -8.64
N ALA A 322 -1.93 14.83 -9.27
CA ALA A 322 -2.10 14.42 -10.66
C ALA A 322 -3.30 13.46 -10.87
N VAL A 323 -3.83 12.86 -9.81
CA VAL A 323 -5.00 11.97 -9.93
C VAL A 323 -6.26 12.81 -10.20
N ASP A 324 -6.88 12.62 -11.37
CA ASP A 324 -8.22 13.15 -11.63
C ASP A 324 -9.25 12.34 -10.82
N LEU A 325 -9.79 12.94 -9.77
CA LEU A 325 -10.73 12.28 -8.87
C LEU A 325 -12.00 11.79 -9.60
N ASN A 326 -12.40 12.41 -10.73
CA ASN A 326 -13.54 11.95 -11.49
C ASN A 326 -13.35 10.54 -12.07
N LEU A 327 -12.11 10.10 -12.28
CA LEU A 327 -11.83 8.75 -12.74
C LEU A 327 -12.22 7.69 -11.70
N LEU A 328 -12.30 8.04 -10.42
CA LEU A 328 -12.54 7.11 -9.32
C LEU A 328 -14.04 6.92 -9.01
N TYR A 329 -14.91 7.82 -9.49
CA TYR A 329 -16.35 7.86 -9.14
C TYR A 329 -17.30 7.31 -10.20
N ARG A 330 -16.85 7.07 -11.41
CA ARG A 330 -17.74 6.72 -12.54
C ARG A 330 -18.02 5.25 -12.64
#